data_8347def9c6c5da5c8fee4854c0bd60f2
#
_entry.id   8347def9c6c5da5c8fee4854c0bd60f2
#
_cell.length_a   1.000
_cell.length_b   1.000
_cell.length_c   1.000
_cell.angle_alpha   90.00
_cell.angle_beta   90.00
_cell.angle_gamma   90.00
#
_symmetry.space_group_name_H-M   'P 1'
#
loop_
_entity.id
_entity.type
_entity.pdbx_description
1 polymer ?
#
loop_
_entity_poly.entity_id
_entity_poly.type
_entity_poly.pdbx_seq_one_letter_code
_entity_poly.pdbx_strand_id
1 'polypeptide(L)'
;SAGLNALPTQWSFAEESAQKHGNTVDRANWRIVLQWHLAESREEAIAQCKDGLFRWHNEYNVGTLMRPGVKPFKTPNQGVEAMAFSEGATAVIGTPDDLVARIRSLIELTGGYGVTIGFVHDWANRENTMRSWDLVMRYVVPELNGMLDAYRESRAHVVAHREVFEAAQQGIINKIMENP
;
A
#
# COMPACT_ATOMS: atom_id res chain seq x y z
N SER A 1 -1.93 -15.42 13.06
CA SER A 1 -2.88 -14.31 12.94
C SER A 1 -3.94 -14.66 11.92
N ALA A 2 -5.19 -14.34 12.22
CA ALA A 2 -6.25 -14.39 11.23
C ALA A 2 -5.86 -13.50 10.03
N GLY A 3 -6.29 -13.86 8.82
CA GLY A 3 -6.06 -13.04 7.63
C GLY A 3 -6.65 -11.63 7.78
N LEU A 4 -6.31 -10.74 6.87
CA LEU A 4 -6.77 -9.34 6.91
C LEU A 4 -8.31 -9.21 6.94
N ASN A 5 -9.04 -10.20 6.45
CA ASN A 5 -10.50 -10.25 6.48
C ASN A 5 -11.10 -10.28 7.90
N ALA A 6 -10.32 -10.64 8.93
CA ALA A 6 -10.75 -10.64 10.33
C ALA A 6 -10.60 -9.26 11.03
N LEU A 7 -10.03 -8.25 10.37
CA LEU A 7 -9.79 -6.94 10.96
C LEU A 7 -11.06 -6.27 11.52
N PRO A 8 -12.23 -6.28 10.82
CA PRO A 8 -13.44 -5.67 11.36
C PRO A 8 -13.84 -6.25 12.73
N THR A 9 -13.74 -7.57 12.88
CA THR A 9 -14.03 -8.27 14.14
C THR A 9 -13.06 -7.85 15.27
N GLN A 10 -11.79 -7.60 14.94
CA GLN A 10 -10.81 -7.16 15.94
C GLN A 10 -11.17 -5.78 16.52
N TRP A 11 -11.68 -4.88 15.70
CA TRP A 11 -12.11 -3.57 16.18
C TRP A 11 -13.32 -3.68 17.12
N SER A 12 -14.31 -4.49 16.79
CA SER A 12 -15.48 -4.73 17.65
C SER A 12 -15.08 -5.23 19.05
N PHE A 13 -14.13 -6.13 19.14
CA PHE A 13 -13.60 -6.58 20.44
C PHE A 13 -12.91 -5.45 21.22
N ALA A 14 -12.21 -4.54 20.55
CA ALA A 14 -11.59 -3.40 21.20
C ALA A 14 -12.64 -2.43 21.76
N GLU A 15 -13.71 -2.16 21.01
CA GLU A 15 -14.83 -1.32 21.44
C GLU A 15 -15.57 -1.92 22.63
N GLU A 16 -15.93 -3.19 22.56
CA GLU A 16 -16.59 -3.91 23.66
C GLU A 16 -15.75 -3.93 24.95
N SER A 17 -14.44 -4.21 24.79
CA SER A 17 -13.53 -4.21 25.94
C SER A 17 -13.38 -2.82 26.55
N ALA A 18 -13.27 -1.77 25.75
CA ALA A 18 -13.18 -0.40 26.21
C ALA A 18 -14.45 0.00 26.97
N GLN A 19 -15.62 -0.25 26.40
CA GLN A 19 -16.91 0.05 27.02
C GLN A 19 -17.06 -0.66 28.37
N LYS A 20 -16.72 -1.94 28.45
CA LYS A 20 -16.77 -2.73 29.68
C LYS A 20 -15.93 -2.14 30.81
N HIS A 21 -14.86 -1.44 30.49
CA HIS A 21 -13.94 -0.85 31.46
C HIS A 21 -14.07 0.68 31.58
N GLY A 22 -15.13 1.28 31.03
CA GLY A 22 -15.35 2.73 31.09
C GLY A 22 -14.36 3.56 30.25
N ASN A 23 -13.71 2.94 29.27
CA ASN A 23 -12.77 3.58 28.36
C ASN A 23 -13.39 3.83 26.98
N THR A 24 -12.72 4.63 26.17
CA THR A 24 -13.01 4.83 24.74
C THR A 24 -11.83 4.42 23.89
N VAL A 25 -12.08 3.99 22.67
CA VAL A 25 -11.05 3.71 21.64
C VAL A 25 -11.27 4.63 20.44
N ASP A 26 -10.17 5.04 19.83
CA ASP A 26 -10.18 5.87 18.63
C ASP A 26 -9.49 5.12 17.49
N ARG A 27 -10.16 5.02 16.35
CA ARG A 27 -9.62 4.39 15.12
C ARG A 27 -8.34 5.04 14.63
N ALA A 28 -8.12 6.33 14.90
CA ALA A 28 -6.87 7.01 14.59
C ALA A 28 -5.65 6.37 15.29
N ASN A 29 -5.86 5.67 16.40
CA ASN A 29 -4.83 4.93 17.12
C ASN A 29 -4.70 3.47 16.67
N TRP A 30 -5.57 2.98 15.80
CA TRP A 30 -5.48 1.62 15.29
C TRP A 30 -4.36 1.49 14.27
N ARG A 31 -3.49 0.52 14.50
CA ARG A 31 -2.32 0.24 13.67
C ARG A 31 -2.45 -1.11 13.01
N ILE A 32 -2.41 -1.16 11.68
CA ILE A 32 -2.48 -2.38 10.90
C ILE A 32 -1.12 -2.68 10.31
N VAL A 33 -0.59 -3.87 10.59
CA VAL A 33 0.68 -4.35 10.02
C VAL A 33 0.42 -4.95 8.65
N LEU A 34 1.16 -4.49 7.65
CA LEU A 34 1.12 -4.99 6.29
C LEU A 34 2.55 -5.31 5.82
N GLN A 35 2.69 -6.39 5.08
CA GLN A 35 3.96 -6.80 4.48
C GLN A 35 3.93 -6.43 2.99
N TRP A 36 5.07 -6.01 2.44
CA TRP A 36 5.15 -5.77 1.00
C TRP A 36 6.56 -5.94 0.45
N HIS A 37 6.63 -6.20 -0.85
CA HIS A 37 7.79 -6.02 -1.69
C HIS A 37 7.34 -5.43 -3.03
N LEU A 38 7.87 -4.25 -3.38
CA LEU A 38 7.46 -3.51 -4.57
C LEU A 38 8.62 -3.41 -5.56
N ALA A 39 8.28 -3.45 -6.84
CA ALA A 39 9.15 -3.15 -7.96
C ALA A 39 8.41 -2.36 -9.05
N GLU A 40 9.06 -2.08 -10.16
CA GLU A 40 8.46 -1.35 -11.29
C GLU A 40 7.38 -2.18 -12.02
N SER A 41 7.46 -3.52 -11.91
CA SER A 41 6.42 -4.44 -12.37
C SER A 41 6.16 -5.55 -11.35
N ARG A 42 5.00 -6.20 -11.48
CA ARG A 42 4.63 -7.33 -10.61
C ARG A 42 5.56 -8.53 -10.84
N GLU A 43 5.93 -8.80 -12.08
CA GLU A 43 6.83 -9.87 -12.46
C GLU A 43 8.20 -9.68 -11.83
N GLU A 44 8.72 -8.46 -11.85
CA GLU A 44 9.99 -8.10 -11.22
C GLU A 44 9.92 -8.26 -9.71
N ALA A 45 8.87 -7.74 -9.06
CA ALA A 45 8.68 -7.88 -7.62
C ALA A 45 8.68 -9.35 -7.18
N ILE A 46 7.97 -10.21 -7.92
CA ILE A 46 7.93 -11.66 -7.67
C ILE A 46 9.32 -12.27 -7.86
N ALA A 47 10.01 -11.95 -8.96
CA ALA A 47 11.33 -12.49 -9.24
C ALA A 47 12.35 -12.14 -8.15
N GLN A 48 12.27 -10.92 -7.60
CA GLN A 48 13.17 -10.43 -6.56
C GLN A 48 12.95 -11.09 -5.19
N CYS A 49 11.71 -11.43 -4.82
CA CYS A 49 11.38 -11.81 -3.44
C CYS A 49 10.97 -13.26 -3.24
N LYS A 50 10.59 -14.01 -4.27
CA LYS A 50 9.99 -15.37 -4.15
C LYS A 50 10.84 -16.36 -3.38
N ASP A 51 12.15 -16.38 -3.64
CA ASP A 51 13.07 -17.36 -3.02
C ASP A 51 13.36 -16.98 -1.55
N GLY A 52 13.53 -15.70 -1.26
CA GLY A 52 13.71 -15.24 0.12
C GLY A 52 12.44 -15.40 0.96
N LEU A 53 11.26 -15.10 0.40
CA LEU A 53 9.97 -15.35 1.06
C LEU A 53 9.79 -16.83 1.38
N PHE A 54 10.10 -17.72 0.41
CA PHE A 54 10.02 -19.17 0.58
C PHE A 54 10.93 -19.64 1.72
N ARG A 55 12.21 -19.21 1.72
CA ARG A 55 13.17 -19.53 2.77
C ARG A 55 12.71 -18.99 4.14
N TRP A 56 12.35 -17.70 4.22
CA TRP A 56 11.87 -17.07 5.45
C TRP A 56 10.67 -17.82 6.04
N HIS A 57 9.70 -18.20 5.20
CA HIS A 57 8.52 -18.92 5.67
C HIS A 57 8.88 -20.31 6.19
N ASN A 58 9.60 -21.10 5.39
CA ASN A 58 9.85 -22.49 5.72
C ASN A 58 10.88 -22.65 6.85
N GLU A 59 11.96 -21.87 6.84
CA GLU A 59 13.02 -22.00 7.84
C GLU A 59 12.65 -21.27 9.14
N TYR A 60 12.11 -20.07 9.07
CA TYR A 60 11.83 -19.25 10.26
C TYR A 60 10.44 -19.50 10.82
N ASN A 61 9.36 -19.29 10.05
CA ASN A 61 7.99 -19.45 10.58
C ASN A 61 7.65 -20.90 10.92
N VAL A 62 8.04 -21.84 10.06
CA VAL A 62 7.76 -23.26 10.26
C VAL A 62 8.87 -23.92 11.09
N GLY A 63 10.13 -23.80 10.67
CA GLY A 63 11.24 -24.51 11.29
C GLY A 63 11.66 -23.96 12.64
N THR A 64 11.74 -22.63 12.80
CA THR A 64 12.22 -22.01 14.04
C THR A 64 11.09 -21.67 15.01
N LEU A 65 10.07 -20.95 14.53
CA LEU A 65 8.96 -20.52 15.39
C LEU A 65 7.93 -21.63 15.64
N MET A 66 7.93 -22.68 14.83
CA MET A 66 7.01 -23.85 14.95
C MET A 66 5.56 -23.40 15.18
N ARG A 67 5.11 -22.39 14.43
CA ARG A 67 3.78 -21.80 14.61
C ARG A 67 2.68 -22.84 14.38
N PRO A 68 1.76 -23.02 15.34
CA PRO A 68 0.69 -24.00 15.20
C PRO A 68 -0.16 -23.74 13.94
N GLY A 69 -0.39 -24.79 13.15
CA GLY A 69 -1.23 -24.72 11.94
C GLY A 69 -0.54 -24.13 10.70
N VAL A 70 0.69 -23.61 10.81
CA VAL A 70 1.45 -23.12 9.67
C VAL A 70 2.18 -24.28 9.01
N LYS A 71 1.97 -24.46 7.70
CA LYS A 71 2.58 -25.51 6.89
C LYS A 71 3.65 -24.96 5.97
N PRO A 72 4.73 -25.74 5.68
CA PRO A 72 5.74 -25.31 4.72
C PRO A 72 5.15 -25.21 3.31
N PHE A 73 5.63 -24.25 2.54
CA PHE A 73 5.38 -24.19 1.11
C PHE A 73 6.22 -25.23 0.39
N LYS A 74 5.69 -25.79 -0.70
CA LYS A 74 6.40 -26.79 -1.53
C LYS A 74 7.30 -26.13 -2.56
N THR A 75 6.94 -24.95 -3.04
CA THR A 75 7.69 -24.19 -4.04
C THR A 75 7.66 -22.68 -3.72
N PRO A 76 8.64 -21.90 -4.20
CA PRO A 76 8.64 -20.43 -4.06
C PRO A 76 7.37 -19.79 -4.64
N ASN A 77 6.89 -20.24 -5.79
CA ASN A 77 5.67 -19.70 -6.41
C ASN A 77 4.42 -19.98 -5.56
N GLN A 78 4.32 -21.14 -4.92
CA GLN A 78 3.24 -21.42 -3.97
C GLN A 78 3.28 -20.43 -2.79
N GLY A 79 4.46 -20.05 -2.32
CA GLY A 79 4.63 -19.07 -1.27
C GLY A 79 4.10 -17.69 -1.68
N VAL A 80 4.47 -17.23 -2.86
CA VAL A 80 3.99 -15.95 -3.42
C VAL A 80 2.48 -15.97 -3.59
N GLU A 81 1.92 -17.02 -4.18
CA GLU A 81 0.48 -17.18 -4.36
C GLU A 81 -0.27 -17.11 -3.03
N ALA A 82 0.17 -17.87 -2.05
CA ALA A 82 -0.47 -17.91 -0.73
C ALA A 82 -0.38 -16.58 0.04
N MET A 83 0.74 -15.88 -0.06
CA MET A 83 0.98 -14.67 0.72
C MET A 83 0.42 -13.40 0.07
N ALA A 84 0.35 -13.33 -1.27
CA ALA A 84 0.01 -12.10 -1.98
C ALA A 84 -1.26 -12.19 -2.86
N PHE A 85 -1.63 -13.37 -3.35
CA PHE A 85 -2.70 -13.49 -4.36
C PHE A 85 -3.89 -14.35 -3.92
N SER A 86 -3.80 -15.08 -2.82
CA SER A 86 -4.92 -15.86 -2.29
C SER A 86 -5.92 -14.97 -1.55
N GLU A 87 -7.11 -15.52 -1.32
CA GLU A 87 -8.10 -14.90 -0.43
C GLU A 87 -7.53 -14.73 0.98
N GLY A 88 -7.63 -13.51 1.53
CA GLY A 88 -7.05 -13.19 2.84
C GLY A 88 -5.53 -13.00 2.84
N ALA A 89 -4.90 -12.87 1.67
CA ALA A 89 -3.47 -12.58 1.52
C ALA A 89 -3.01 -11.46 2.47
N THR A 90 -1.86 -11.65 3.11
CA THR A 90 -1.31 -10.74 4.14
C THR A 90 -0.19 -9.86 3.63
N ALA A 91 0.25 -10.06 2.39
CA ALA A 91 1.31 -9.30 1.76
C ALA A 91 0.86 -8.67 0.44
N VAL A 92 1.61 -7.65 0.00
CA VAL A 92 1.55 -7.09 -1.34
C VAL A 92 2.89 -7.33 -2.03
N ILE A 93 2.88 -8.07 -3.13
CA ILE A 93 4.05 -8.29 -4.00
C ILE A 93 3.66 -7.77 -5.37
N GLY A 94 4.20 -6.60 -5.76
CA GLY A 94 3.77 -5.95 -6.99
C GLY A 94 4.30 -4.52 -7.13
N THR A 95 3.44 -3.64 -7.62
CA THR A 95 3.74 -2.24 -7.91
C THR A 95 3.28 -1.31 -6.78
N PRO A 96 3.68 -0.03 -6.78
CA PRO A 96 3.10 0.99 -5.90
C PRO A 96 1.57 1.07 -5.96
N ASP A 97 0.99 0.94 -7.16
CA ASP A 97 -0.47 0.99 -7.35
C ASP A 97 -1.16 -0.20 -6.67
N ASP A 98 -0.55 -1.39 -6.69
CA ASP A 98 -1.05 -2.56 -5.97
C ASP A 98 -1.11 -2.31 -4.45
N LEU A 99 -0.09 -1.64 -3.89
CA LEU A 99 -0.07 -1.30 -2.47
C LEU A 99 -1.09 -0.23 -2.12
N VAL A 100 -1.25 0.81 -2.95
CA VAL A 100 -2.29 1.83 -2.78
C VAL A 100 -3.68 1.20 -2.81
N ALA A 101 -3.94 0.34 -3.79
CA ALA A 101 -5.22 -0.38 -3.90
C ALA A 101 -5.51 -1.25 -2.68
N ARG A 102 -4.49 -1.97 -2.18
CA ARG A 102 -4.63 -2.78 -0.97
C ARG A 102 -4.93 -1.94 0.27
N ILE A 103 -4.24 -0.84 0.48
CA ILE A 103 -4.49 0.04 1.65
C ILE A 103 -5.87 0.66 1.57
N ARG A 104 -6.32 1.12 0.40
CA ARG A 104 -7.69 1.62 0.20
C ARG A 104 -8.74 0.55 0.50
N SER A 105 -8.55 -0.66 0.01
CA SER A 105 -9.44 -1.80 0.33
C SER A 105 -9.49 -2.10 1.84
N LEU A 106 -8.37 -1.98 2.55
CA LEU A 106 -8.36 -2.14 4.01
C LEU A 106 -9.08 -1.00 4.74
N ILE A 107 -8.97 0.23 4.27
CA ILE A 107 -9.72 1.37 4.79
C ILE A 107 -11.23 1.14 4.63
N GLU A 108 -11.67 0.71 3.45
CA GLU A 108 -13.07 0.37 3.19
C GLU A 108 -13.56 -0.78 4.08
N LEU A 109 -12.79 -1.88 4.13
CA LEU A 109 -13.13 -3.07 4.92
C LEU A 109 -13.27 -2.78 6.41
N THR A 110 -12.43 -1.91 6.95
CA THR A 110 -12.37 -1.62 8.39
C THR A 110 -13.21 -0.42 8.80
N GLY A 111 -13.69 0.39 7.87
CA GLY A 111 -14.29 1.68 8.16
C GLY A 111 -13.28 2.75 8.61
N GLY A 112 -12.01 2.55 8.28
CA GLY A 112 -10.89 3.44 8.59
C GLY A 112 -10.01 2.96 9.75
N TYR A 113 -8.73 3.33 9.71
CA TYR A 113 -7.73 3.11 10.75
C TYR A 113 -6.62 4.19 10.64
N GLY A 114 -5.82 4.37 11.68
CA GLY A 114 -4.89 5.50 11.73
C GLY A 114 -3.57 5.27 11.01
N VAL A 115 -2.97 4.09 11.12
CA VAL A 115 -1.60 3.87 10.64
C VAL A 115 -1.43 2.51 9.99
N THR A 116 -0.83 2.49 8.80
CA THR A 116 -0.26 1.26 8.21
C THR A 116 1.20 1.13 8.64
N ILE A 117 1.54 0.03 9.30
CA ILE A 117 2.91 -0.31 9.66
C ILE A 117 3.48 -1.26 8.63
N GLY A 118 4.53 -0.84 7.94
CA GLY A 118 5.28 -1.71 7.05
C GLY A 118 6.19 -2.66 7.81
N PHE A 119 6.07 -3.95 7.53
CA PHE A 119 6.95 -4.95 8.11
C PHE A 119 8.03 -5.34 7.11
N VAL A 120 9.29 -5.06 7.44
CA VAL A 120 10.45 -5.36 6.58
C VAL A 120 10.87 -6.81 6.79
N HIS A 121 11.04 -7.51 5.69
CA HIS A 121 11.60 -8.86 5.62
C HIS A 121 12.78 -8.90 4.66
N ASP A 122 13.67 -9.87 4.84
CA ASP A 122 14.79 -10.18 3.95
C ASP A 122 14.37 -11.08 2.78
N TRP A 123 13.20 -10.81 2.20
CA TRP A 123 12.71 -11.57 1.04
C TRP A 123 13.52 -11.29 -0.22
N ALA A 124 14.02 -10.07 -0.36
CA ALA A 124 14.91 -9.67 -1.44
C ALA A 124 16.28 -9.26 -0.91
N ASN A 125 17.24 -9.06 -1.79
CA ASN A 125 18.52 -8.48 -1.42
C ASN A 125 18.37 -7.05 -0.89
N ARG A 126 19.42 -6.51 -0.28
CA ARG A 126 19.40 -5.19 0.34
C ARG A 126 19.02 -4.08 -0.66
N GLU A 127 19.57 -4.13 -1.87
CA GLU A 127 19.33 -3.10 -2.90
C GLU A 127 17.85 -3.06 -3.30
N ASN A 128 17.27 -4.20 -3.65
CA ASN A 128 15.87 -4.33 -4.02
C ASN A 128 14.94 -3.99 -2.85
N THR A 129 15.31 -4.36 -1.62
CA THR A 129 14.55 -3.96 -0.43
C THR A 129 14.54 -2.45 -0.26
N MET A 130 15.67 -1.79 -0.39
CA MET A 130 15.75 -0.32 -0.32
C MET A 130 14.97 0.34 -1.47
N ARG A 131 15.06 -0.19 -2.69
CA ARG A 131 14.27 0.30 -3.83
C ARG A 131 12.77 0.17 -3.59
N SER A 132 12.32 -0.94 -3.03
CA SER A 132 10.91 -1.14 -2.65
C SER A 132 10.42 -0.05 -1.70
N TRP A 133 11.21 0.32 -0.68
CA TRP A 133 10.86 1.41 0.23
C TRP A 133 10.92 2.79 -0.42
N ASP A 134 11.86 3.03 -1.32
CA ASP A 134 11.91 4.27 -2.11
C ASP A 134 10.63 4.44 -2.96
N LEU A 135 10.14 3.36 -3.58
CA LEU A 135 8.87 3.37 -4.30
C LEU A 135 7.67 3.71 -3.40
N VAL A 136 7.64 3.17 -2.17
CA VAL A 136 6.60 3.52 -1.19
C VAL A 136 6.63 5.01 -0.88
N MET A 137 7.79 5.57 -0.59
CA MET A 137 7.92 6.98 -0.21
C MET A 137 7.60 7.94 -1.37
N ARG A 138 7.92 7.55 -2.60
CA ARG A 138 7.70 8.40 -3.79
C ARG A 138 6.26 8.35 -4.31
N TYR A 139 5.62 7.21 -4.26
CA TYR A 139 4.34 7.00 -4.95
C TYR A 139 3.18 6.69 -4.00
N VAL A 140 3.39 5.86 -2.99
CA VAL A 140 2.31 5.39 -2.11
C VAL A 140 1.98 6.45 -1.05
N VAL A 141 2.99 6.96 -0.34
CA VAL A 141 2.77 7.95 0.74
C VAL A 141 2.13 9.24 0.22
N PRO A 142 2.60 9.88 -0.87
CA PRO A 142 1.96 11.08 -1.39
C PRO A 142 0.52 10.85 -1.85
N GLU A 143 0.26 9.69 -2.44
CA GLU A 143 -1.07 9.32 -2.92
C GLU A 143 -2.09 9.14 -1.79
N LEU A 144 -1.69 8.44 -0.72
CA LEU A 144 -2.58 8.12 0.39
C LEU A 144 -2.79 9.28 1.37
N ASN A 145 -1.82 10.19 1.46
CA ASN A 145 -1.88 11.35 2.36
C ASN A 145 -2.42 12.61 1.66
N GLY A 146 -2.98 12.51 0.45
CA GLY A 146 -3.56 13.64 -0.27
C GLY A 146 -2.55 14.71 -0.70
N MET A 147 -1.23 14.38 -0.71
CA MET A 147 -0.19 15.37 -1.05
C MET A 147 -0.23 15.79 -2.52
N LEU A 148 -0.93 15.05 -3.38
CA LEU A 148 -1.08 15.32 -4.81
C LEU A 148 -2.40 16.02 -5.16
N ASP A 149 -3.31 16.21 -4.19
CA ASP A 149 -4.67 16.69 -4.47
C ASP A 149 -4.67 18.10 -5.01
N ALA A 150 -3.90 19.03 -4.44
CA ALA A 150 -3.76 20.39 -4.93
C ALA A 150 -3.25 20.46 -6.39
N TYR A 151 -2.33 19.57 -6.77
CA TYR A 151 -1.85 19.49 -8.16
C TYR A 151 -2.93 18.97 -9.11
N ARG A 152 -3.71 17.98 -8.68
CA ARG A 152 -4.83 17.41 -9.45
C ARG A 152 -5.93 18.44 -9.64
N GLU A 153 -6.28 19.17 -8.59
CA GLU A 153 -7.27 20.25 -8.65
C GLU A 153 -6.82 21.37 -9.57
N SER A 154 -5.58 21.83 -9.45
CA SER A 154 -5.01 22.84 -10.34
C SER A 154 -5.03 22.40 -11.79
N ARG A 155 -4.61 21.16 -12.09
CA ARG A 155 -4.68 20.61 -13.44
C ARG A 155 -6.12 20.54 -13.96
N ALA A 156 -7.04 20.07 -13.15
CA ALA A 156 -8.44 19.96 -13.51
C ALA A 156 -9.04 21.33 -13.83
N HIS A 157 -8.68 22.36 -13.04
CA HIS A 157 -9.08 23.73 -13.27
C HIS A 157 -8.58 24.25 -14.64
N VAL A 158 -7.31 24.07 -14.95
CA VAL A 158 -6.74 24.48 -16.25
C VAL A 158 -7.43 23.77 -17.41
N VAL A 159 -7.68 22.47 -17.29
CA VAL A 159 -8.37 21.70 -18.34
C VAL A 159 -9.81 22.19 -18.54
N ALA A 160 -10.54 22.46 -17.45
CA ALA A 160 -11.90 22.94 -17.49
C ALA A 160 -12.04 24.37 -18.07
N HIS A 161 -11.00 25.18 -17.98
CA HIS A 161 -10.99 26.57 -18.43
C HIS A 161 -10.02 26.81 -19.61
N ARG A 162 -9.76 25.78 -20.40
CA ARG A 162 -8.81 25.81 -21.51
C ARG A 162 -9.04 26.98 -22.46
N GLU A 163 -10.29 27.25 -22.84
CA GLU A 163 -10.68 28.33 -23.75
C GLU A 163 -10.25 29.71 -23.23
N VAL A 164 -10.31 29.94 -21.92
CA VAL A 164 -9.88 31.20 -21.30
C VAL A 164 -8.35 31.37 -21.41
N PHE A 165 -7.60 30.31 -21.19
CA PHE A 165 -6.15 30.35 -21.34
C PHE A 165 -5.71 30.55 -22.80
N GLU A 166 -6.37 29.89 -23.74
CA GLU A 166 -6.15 30.03 -25.19
C GLU A 166 -6.47 31.47 -25.64
N ALA A 167 -7.59 32.05 -25.21
CA ALA A 167 -7.96 33.42 -25.53
C ALA A 167 -6.95 34.44 -24.95
N ALA A 168 -6.47 34.23 -23.72
CA ALA A 168 -5.45 35.07 -23.11
C ALA A 168 -4.12 35.00 -23.87
N GLN A 169 -3.70 33.82 -24.29
CA GLN A 169 -2.50 33.63 -25.11
C GLN A 169 -2.62 34.30 -26.45
N GLN A 170 -3.77 34.17 -27.15
CA GLN A 170 -4.00 34.83 -28.41
C GLN A 170 -4.01 36.35 -28.26
N GLY A 171 -4.56 36.89 -27.18
CA GLY A 171 -4.54 38.31 -26.87
C GLY A 171 -3.11 38.86 -26.72
N ILE A 172 -2.23 38.11 -26.09
CA ILE A 172 -0.81 38.47 -25.97
C ILE A 172 -0.12 38.50 -27.35
N ILE A 173 -0.32 37.48 -28.17
CA ILE A 173 0.22 37.39 -29.52
C ILE A 173 -0.23 38.56 -30.38
N ASN A 174 -1.54 38.86 -30.37
CA ASN A 174 -2.11 39.98 -31.11
C ASN A 174 -1.45 41.32 -30.70
N LYS A 175 -1.28 41.54 -29.40
CA LYS A 175 -0.66 42.77 -28.86
C LYS A 175 0.80 42.91 -29.24
N ILE A 176 1.54 41.81 -29.32
CA ILE A 176 2.94 41.82 -29.81
C ILE A 176 2.99 42.15 -31.29
N MET A 177 2.04 41.62 -32.07
CA MET A 177 1.99 41.88 -33.52
C MET A 177 1.56 43.30 -33.88
N GLU A 178 0.77 43.97 -33.01
CA GLU A 178 0.36 45.36 -33.19
C GLU A 178 1.43 46.39 -32.83
N ASN A 179 2.46 46.01 -32.07
CA ASN A 179 3.56 46.87 -31.65
C ASN A 179 4.91 46.17 -31.94
N PRO A 180 5.34 46.09 -33.21
CA PRO A 180 6.57 45.44 -33.61
C PRO A 180 7.85 46.19 -33.15
#